data_568387b6f98ba921e5058a9d6c3e295f
#
_entry.id   568387b6f98ba921e5058a9d6c3e295f
#
_cell.length_a   1.000
_cell.length_b   1.000
_cell.length_c   1.000
_cell.angle_alpha   90.00
_cell.angle_beta   90.00
_cell.angle_gamma   90.00
#
_symmetry.space_group_name_H-M   'P 1'
#
loop_
_entity.id
_entity.type
_entity.pdbx_description
1 polymer ?
#
loop_
_entity_poly.entity_id
_entity_poly.type
_entity_poly.pdbx_seq_one_letter_code
_entity_poly.pdbx_strand_id
1 'polypeptide(L)'
;MARTDIARRVYNHAWKLDPIIRSLLDTDFYKLLMLQMIWGLYPKVDATFSLINRTTSVRLADEIDEGELRAQLDHARTLRFSKKEMIWLAGNTFYGRKQIFQPEFLAWLHDFQLPEYELRRKDGQYELHFHGPWSHTSMWEIPALAIINELRSRAAMKNLGPFSLDVLYARAKAKMWSKVERLRLLPDLKISDFGTRRRHSFLWQRWCVEALKEGIGDSFTGTSNVLLAMD
;
A
#
# COMPACT_ATOMS: atom_id res chain seq x y z
N MET A 1 2.02 -2.02 28.01
CA MET A 1 2.91 -2.52 26.94
C MET A 1 3.63 -1.33 26.34
N ALA A 2 4.95 -1.32 26.35
CA ALA A 2 5.71 -0.26 25.68
C ALA A 2 5.36 -0.30 24.18
N ARG A 3 4.87 0.83 23.63
CA ARG A 3 4.63 0.96 22.18
C ARG A 3 5.97 0.68 21.47
N THR A 4 6.04 -0.43 20.76
CA THR A 4 7.21 -0.73 19.94
C THR A 4 7.33 0.36 18.88
N ASP A 5 8.47 1.03 18.81
CA ASP A 5 8.71 2.04 17.78
C ASP A 5 8.56 1.38 16.39
N ILE A 6 7.46 1.72 15.72
CA ILE A 6 7.09 1.17 14.41
C ILE A 6 8.21 1.44 13.40
N ALA A 7 8.87 2.60 13.49
CA ALA A 7 9.97 2.94 12.60
C ALA A 7 11.20 2.03 12.79
N ARG A 8 11.45 1.47 13.98
CA ARG A 8 12.51 0.49 14.21
C ARG A 8 12.29 -0.84 13.51
N ARG A 9 11.03 -1.21 13.22
CA ARG A 9 10.72 -2.46 12.50
C ARG A 9 11.03 -2.39 11.02
N VAL A 10 11.13 -1.20 10.46
CA VAL A 10 11.33 -0.99 9.02
C VAL A 10 12.66 -1.58 8.52
N TYR A 11 13.67 -1.67 9.38
CA TYR A 11 14.97 -2.22 9.02
C TYR A 11 15.30 -3.54 9.72
N ASN A 12 14.33 -4.22 10.29
CA ASN A 12 14.55 -5.55 10.84
C ASN A 12 14.50 -6.60 9.73
N HIS A 13 15.59 -6.72 8.99
CA HIS A 13 15.74 -7.62 7.85
C HIS A 13 16.06 -9.07 8.21
N ALA A 14 16.03 -9.44 9.49
CA ALA A 14 16.35 -10.80 9.95
C ALA A 14 15.25 -11.82 9.63
N TRP A 15 14.13 -11.40 9.12
CA TRP A 15 12.98 -12.27 8.80
C TRP A 15 13.11 -12.82 7.40
N LYS A 16 12.85 -14.13 7.25
CA LYS A 16 12.95 -14.86 6.00
C LYS A 16 12.01 -14.30 4.92
N LEU A 17 10.86 -13.78 5.32
CA LEU A 17 9.96 -12.94 4.53
C LEU A 17 9.26 -11.95 5.47
N ASP A 18 9.52 -10.65 5.29
CA ASP A 18 8.71 -9.58 5.90
C ASP A 18 7.72 -9.08 4.85
N PRO A 19 6.41 -9.46 4.96
CA PRO A 19 5.44 -9.13 3.93
C PRO A 19 5.26 -7.62 3.77
N ILE A 20 5.40 -7.13 2.55
CA ILE A 20 5.14 -5.73 2.21
C ILE A 20 3.64 -5.48 2.18
N ILE A 21 2.89 -6.36 1.52
CA ILE A 21 1.43 -6.34 1.54
C ILE A 21 0.95 -7.32 2.59
N ARG A 22 0.18 -6.83 3.55
CA ARG A 22 -0.26 -7.61 4.73
C ARG A 22 -1.74 -7.96 4.70
N SER A 23 -2.49 -7.31 3.82
CA SER A 23 -3.93 -7.49 3.61
C SER A 23 -4.31 -6.97 2.23
N LEU A 24 -5.38 -7.48 1.66
CA LEU A 24 -5.98 -6.92 0.44
C LEU A 24 -6.63 -5.55 0.69
N LEU A 25 -6.86 -5.15 1.94
CA LEU A 25 -7.23 -3.79 2.32
C LEU A 25 -6.05 -2.81 2.34
N ASP A 26 -4.82 -3.28 2.18
CA ASP A 26 -3.64 -2.41 2.01
C ASP A 26 -3.64 -1.78 0.60
N THR A 27 -4.70 -1.04 0.34
CA THR A 27 -5.01 -0.37 -0.92
C THR A 27 -5.73 0.95 -0.67
N ASP A 28 -5.84 1.79 -1.68
CA ASP A 28 -6.61 3.03 -1.59
C ASP A 28 -8.12 2.77 -1.73
N PHE A 29 -8.94 3.42 -0.91
CA PHE A 29 -10.39 3.20 -0.83
C PHE A 29 -11.10 3.30 -2.18
N TYR A 30 -10.70 4.25 -3.04
CA TYR A 30 -11.28 4.40 -4.37
C TYR A 30 -11.15 3.13 -5.24
N LYS A 31 -10.13 2.29 -4.98
CA LYS A 31 -9.95 1.03 -5.70
C LYS A 31 -11.08 0.05 -5.43
N LEU A 32 -11.59 -0.01 -4.21
CA LEU A 32 -12.73 -0.86 -3.88
C LEU A 32 -14.02 -0.35 -4.53
N LEU A 33 -14.20 0.98 -4.61
CA LEU A 33 -15.32 1.59 -5.34
C LEU A 33 -15.27 1.31 -6.84
N MET A 34 -14.08 1.50 -7.44
CA MET A 34 -13.84 1.14 -8.85
C MET A 34 -14.08 -0.34 -9.09
N LEU A 35 -13.61 -1.19 -8.17
CA LEU A 35 -13.76 -2.63 -8.27
C LEU A 35 -15.23 -3.04 -8.30
N GLN A 36 -16.06 -2.49 -7.40
CA GLN A 36 -17.50 -2.74 -7.40
C GLN A 36 -18.16 -2.29 -8.72
N MET A 37 -17.75 -1.12 -9.24
CA MET A 37 -18.26 -0.63 -10.54
C MET A 37 -17.86 -1.57 -11.69
N ILE A 38 -16.58 -1.97 -11.75
CA ILE A 38 -16.08 -2.87 -12.80
C ILE A 38 -16.77 -4.24 -12.72
N TRP A 39 -16.86 -4.80 -11.52
CA TRP A 39 -17.54 -6.07 -11.27
C TRP A 39 -19.01 -6.05 -11.74
N GLY A 40 -19.73 -4.97 -11.44
CA GLY A 40 -21.14 -4.86 -11.77
C GLY A 40 -21.41 -4.51 -13.24
N LEU A 41 -20.60 -3.66 -13.86
CA LEU A 41 -20.86 -3.13 -15.21
C LEU A 41 -20.07 -3.86 -16.30
N TYR A 42 -18.91 -4.43 -15.97
CA TYR A 42 -17.99 -5.01 -16.95
C TYR A 42 -17.51 -6.44 -16.56
N PRO A 43 -18.42 -7.36 -16.18
CA PRO A 43 -18.06 -8.65 -15.62
C PRO A 43 -17.34 -9.60 -16.61
N LYS A 44 -17.44 -9.34 -17.91
CA LYS A 44 -16.87 -10.17 -18.99
C LYS A 44 -15.69 -9.50 -19.71
N VAL A 45 -15.20 -8.37 -19.20
CA VAL A 45 -14.10 -7.64 -19.84
C VAL A 45 -12.78 -8.09 -19.25
N ASP A 46 -11.87 -8.54 -20.10
CA ASP A 46 -10.48 -8.79 -19.74
C ASP A 46 -9.63 -7.54 -19.93
N ALA A 47 -8.61 -7.41 -19.10
CA ALA A 47 -7.64 -6.31 -19.17
C ALA A 47 -6.23 -6.80 -18.86
N THR A 48 -5.27 -6.07 -19.41
CA THR A 48 -3.85 -6.26 -19.08
C THR A 48 -3.33 -5.00 -18.41
N PHE A 49 -2.85 -5.13 -17.19
CA PHE A 49 -2.11 -4.09 -16.50
C PHE A 49 -0.62 -4.38 -16.60
N SER A 50 0.18 -3.36 -16.85
CA SER A 50 1.64 -3.50 -17.00
C SER A 50 2.35 -2.44 -16.16
N LEU A 51 3.45 -2.86 -15.52
CA LEU A 51 4.35 -1.93 -14.87
C LEU A 51 5.15 -1.16 -15.92
N ILE A 52 5.12 0.16 -15.82
CA ILE A 52 5.96 1.06 -16.65
C ILE A 52 6.81 1.93 -15.72
N ASN A 53 8.12 1.71 -15.72
CA ASN A 53 9.07 2.60 -15.06
C ASN A 53 9.33 3.83 -15.93
N ARG A 54 8.79 4.98 -15.54
CA ARG A 54 8.97 6.26 -16.26
C ARG A 54 10.33 6.90 -15.99
N THR A 55 11.02 6.50 -14.93
CA THR A 55 12.35 7.01 -14.56
C THR A 55 13.40 6.05 -15.13
N THR A 56 13.65 6.13 -16.42
CA THR A 56 14.49 5.19 -17.18
C THR A 56 15.95 5.14 -16.70
N SER A 57 16.43 6.19 -16.04
CA SER A 57 17.75 6.22 -15.39
C SER A 57 17.85 5.29 -14.19
N VAL A 58 16.70 4.87 -13.61
CA VAL A 58 16.64 3.90 -12.53
C VAL A 58 16.40 2.52 -13.14
N ARG A 59 17.37 1.65 -13.02
CA ARG A 59 17.31 0.27 -13.53
C ARG A 59 16.82 -0.65 -12.42
N LEU A 60 15.50 -0.87 -12.36
CA LEU A 60 14.86 -1.60 -11.26
C LEU A 60 15.41 -3.01 -11.06
N ALA A 61 15.76 -3.72 -12.12
CA ALA A 61 16.30 -5.08 -12.04
C ALA A 61 17.78 -5.14 -11.63
N ASP A 62 18.45 -3.99 -11.53
CA ASP A 62 19.79 -3.89 -10.96
C ASP A 62 19.75 -3.50 -9.48
N GLU A 63 18.63 -2.87 -9.02
CA GLU A 63 18.45 -2.43 -7.64
C GLU A 63 17.69 -3.45 -6.78
N ILE A 64 16.73 -4.17 -7.37
CA ILE A 64 15.82 -5.11 -6.67
C ILE A 64 16.17 -6.54 -7.07
N ASP A 65 16.32 -7.42 -6.11
CA ASP A 65 16.49 -8.85 -6.37
C ASP A 65 15.19 -9.47 -6.90
N GLU A 66 15.30 -10.24 -8.00
CA GLU A 66 14.15 -10.87 -8.64
C GLU A 66 13.47 -11.90 -7.74
N GLY A 67 14.27 -12.68 -6.99
CA GLY A 67 13.74 -13.69 -6.07
C GLY A 67 12.92 -13.05 -4.94
N GLU A 68 13.40 -11.93 -4.39
CA GLU A 68 12.67 -11.18 -3.38
C GLU A 68 11.40 -10.55 -3.95
N LEU A 69 11.45 -10.00 -5.17
CA LEU A 69 10.28 -9.46 -5.85
C LEU A 69 9.21 -10.54 -6.07
N ARG A 70 9.61 -11.71 -6.60
CA ARG A 70 8.69 -12.85 -6.77
C ARG A 70 8.09 -13.30 -5.45
N ALA A 71 8.90 -13.45 -4.41
CA ALA A 71 8.42 -13.87 -3.09
C ALA A 71 7.34 -12.92 -2.52
N GLN A 72 7.49 -11.60 -2.72
CA GLN A 72 6.50 -10.61 -2.29
C GLN A 72 5.23 -10.63 -3.14
N LEU A 73 5.35 -10.79 -4.47
CA LEU A 73 4.20 -10.91 -5.38
C LEU A 73 3.42 -12.20 -5.10
N ASP A 74 4.13 -13.32 -4.93
CA ASP A 74 3.51 -14.62 -4.62
C ASP A 74 2.81 -14.59 -3.26
N HIS A 75 3.44 -13.96 -2.25
CA HIS A 75 2.78 -13.75 -0.96
C HIS A 75 1.49 -12.94 -1.11
N ALA A 76 1.50 -11.83 -1.86
CA ALA A 76 0.31 -11.02 -2.06
C ALA A 76 -0.84 -11.82 -2.69
N ARG A 77 -0.54 -12.77 -3.59
CA ARG A 77 -1.53 -13.67 -4.19
C ARG A 77 -2.16 -14.66 -3.20
N THR A 78 -1.48 -14.98 -2.10
CA THR A 78 -2.06 -15.88 -1.07
C THR A 78 -3.09 -15.18 -0.19
N LEU A 79 -3.13 -13.86 -0.19
CA LEU A 79 -4.00 -13.10 0.68
C LEU A 79 -5.48 -13.26 0.32
N ARG A 80 -6.31 -13.20 1.33
CA ARG A 80 -7.77 -13.18 1.25
C ARG A 80 -8.30 -12.14 2.22
N PHE A 81 -9.49 -11.63 1.93
CA PHE A 81 -10.20 -10.78 2.90
C PHE A 81 -10.58 -11.61 4.12
N SER A 82 -10.15 -11.17 5.30
CA SER A 82 -10.52 -11.80 6.56
C SER A 82 -11.97 -11.48 6.95
N LYS A 83 -12.56 -12.29 7.83
CA LYS A 83 -13.91 -12.04 8.36
C LYS A 83 -14.03 -10.63 9.00
N LYS A 84 -13.00 -10.17 9.74
CA LYS A 84 -12.98 -8.84 10.35
C LYS A 84 -13.05 -7.74 9.28
N GLU A 85 -12.28 -7.87 8.22
CA GLU A 85 -12.25 -6.92 7.10
C GLU A 85 -13.59 -6.88 6.35
N MET A 86 -14.19 -8.04 6.11
CA MET A 86 -15.49 -8.13 5.47
C MET A 86 -16.61 -7.47 6.30
N ILE A 87 -16.61 -7.67 7.62
CA ILE A 87 -17.53 -7.01 8.54
C ILE A 87 -17.34 -5.49 8.50
N TRP A 88 -16.09 -5.04 8.52
CA TRP A 88 -15.78 -3.61 8.44
C TRP A 88 -16.26 -3.00 7.13
N LEU A 89 -16.01 -3.65 5.98
CA LEU A 89 -16.49 -3.19 4.67
C LEU A 89 -18.02 -3.11 4.61
N ALA A 90 -18.72 -4.13 5.14
CA ALA A 90 -20.17 -4.15 5.19
C ALA A 90 -20.77 -3.04 6.07
N GLY A 91 -20.03 -2.60 7.10
CA GLY A 91 -20.45 -1.51 7.98
C GLY A 91 -20.26 -0.10 7.40
N ASN A 92 -19.54 0.05 6.28
CA ASN A 92 -19.30 1.37 5.70
C ASN A 92 -20.53 1.93 5.00
N THR A 93 -20.87 3.19 5.33
CA THR A 93 -22.07 3.87 4.82
C THR A 93 -21.73 5.26 4.31
N PHE A 94 -22.51 5.75 3.35
CA PHE A 94 -22.54 7.16 2.97
C PHE A 94 -23.35 7.95 4.02
N TYR A 95 -22.63 8.69 4.87
CA TYR A 95 -23.23 9.57 5.89
C TYR A 95 -24.25 8.86 6.79
N GLY A 96 -24.00 7.59 7.13
CA GLY A 96 -24.87 6.80 7.99
C GLY A 96 -26.21 6.33 7.37
N ARG A 97 -26.43 6.59 6.07
CA ARG A 97 -27.73 6.36 5.43
C ARG A 97 -27.77 5.14 4.51
N LYS A 98 -26.76 4.98 3.64
CA LYS A 98 -26.75 3.94 2.60
C LYS A 98 -25.43 3.20 2.65
N GLN A 99 -25.48 1.88 2.59
CA GLN A 99 -24.28 1.06 2.45
C GLN A 99 -23.50 1.45 1.19
N ILE A 100 -22.18 1.51 1.31
CA ILE A 100 -21.28 1.82 0.20
C ILE A 100 -21.16 0.62 -0.73
N PHE A 101 -20.98 -0.57 -0.14
CA PHE A 101 -20.79 -1.81 -0.88
C PHE A 101 -22.07 -2.64 -0.92
N GLN A 102 -22.41 -3.14 -2.12
CA GLN A 102 -23.57 -4.02 -2.32
C GLN A 102 -23.30 -5.39 -1.70
N PRO A 103 -24.31 -6.05 -1.09
CA PRO A 103 -24.14 -7.38 -0.49
C PRO A 103 -23.60 -8.43 -1.47
N GLU A 104 -24.05 -8.41 -2.71
CA GLU A 104 -23.61 -9.34 -3.76
C GLU A 104 -22.15 -9.12 -4.14
N PHE A 105 -21.69 -7.86 -4.17
CA PHE A 105 -20.31 -7.52 -4.37
C PHE A 105 -19.44 -7.99 -3.19
N LEU A 106 -19.90 -7.81 -1.96
CA LEU A 106 -19.19 -8.30 -0.77
C LEU A 106 -19.10 -9.84 -0.76
N ALA A 107 -20.16 -10.54 -1.17
CA ALA A 107 -20.14 -12.00 -1.32
C ALA A 107 -19.09 -12.44 -2.34
N TRP A 108 -19.02 -11.77 -3.49
CA TRP A 108 -17.97 -12.03 -4.49
C TRP A 108 -16.58 -11.69 -3.97
N LEU A 109 -16.42 -10.57 -3.24
CA LEU A 109 -15.14 -10.13 -2.70
C LEU A 109 -14.58 -11.10 -1.65
N HIS A 110 -15.43 -11.82 -0.93
CA HIS A 110 -15.03 -12.84 0.03
C HIS A 110 -14.09 -13.90 -0.59
N ASP A 111 -14.38 -14.30 -1.82
CA ASP A 111 -13.61 -15.33 -2.54
C ASP A 111 -12.54 -14.74 -3.46
N PHE A 112 -12.38 -13.41 -3.43
CA PHE A 112 -11.44 -12.70 -4.29
C PHE A 112 -9.98 -13.11 -4.03
N GLN A 113 -9.24 -13.23 -5.11
CA GLN A 113 -7.78 -13.44 -5.11
C GLN A 113 -7.13 -12.63 -6.22
N LEU A 114 -5.95 -12.11 -5.95
CA LEU A 114 -5.13 -11.49 -6.99
C LEU A 114 -4.75 -12.54 -8.05
N PRO A 115 -4.91 -12.23 -9.37
CA PRO A 115 -4.60 -13.15 -10.45
C PRO A 115 -3.09 -13.38 -10.60
N GLU A 116 -2.73 -14.29 -11.46
CA GLU A 116 -1.33 -14.57 -11.83
C GLU A 116 -0.67 -13.36 -12.48
N TYR A 117 0.65 -13.37 -12.49
CA TYR A 117 1.47 -12.35 -13.11
C TYR A 117 2.55 -12.97 -13.99
N GLU A 118 2.99 -12.21 -14.97
CA GLU A 118 4.19 -12.51 -15.74
C GLU A 118 5.28 -11.52 -15.34
N LEU A 119 6.46 -12.04 -15.00
CA LEU A 119 7.63 -11.24 -14.66
C LEU A 119 8.82 -11.69 -15.49
N ARG A 120 9.40 -10.74 -16.25
CA ARG A 120 10.61 -10.92 -17.05
C ARG A 120 11.59 -9.80 -16.75
N ARG A 121 12.89 -10.12 -16.85
CA ARG A 121 13.94 -9.12 -16.80
C ARG A 121 14.38 -8.78 -18.24
N LYS A 122 14.41 -7.48 -18.57
CA LYS A 122 14.85 -7.00 -19.86
C LYS A 122 15.52 -5.63 -19.72
N ASP A 123 16.71 -5.49 -20.26
CA ASP A 123 17.47 -4.22 -20.32
C ASP A 123 17.63 -3.52 -18.95
N GLY A 124 17.78 -4.30 -17.86
CA GLY A 124 17.89 -3.78 -16.52
C GLY A 124 16.57 -3.31 -15.90
N GLN A 125 15.45 -3.57 -16.55
CA GLN A 125 14.10 -3.31 -16.07
C GLN A 125 13.36 -4.61 -15.79
N TYR A 126 12.26 -4.52 -15.04
CA TYR A 126 11.27 -5.56 -14.92
C TYR A 126 10.08 -5.27 -15.83
N GLU A 127 9.78 -6.22 -16.73
CA GLU A 127 8.50 -6.31 -17.42
C GLU A 127 7.56 -7.14 -16.54
N LEU A 128 6.57 -6.49 -15.94
CA LEU A 128 5.60 -7.12 -15.05
C LEU A 128 4.20 -6.87 -15.61
N HIS A 129 3.48 -7.96 -15.90
CA HIS A 129 2.16 -7.94 -16.51
C HIS A 129 1.17 -8.75 -15.69
N PHE A 130 -0.07 -8.29 -15.66
CA PHE A 130 -1.21 -8.91 -15.01
C PHE A 130 -2.34 -9.04 -16.02
N HIS A 131 -2.70 -10.27 -16.38
CA HIS A 131 -3.71 -10.56 -17.40
C HIS A 131 -4.94 -11.21 -16.75
N GLY A 132 -6.12 -10.96 -17.31
CA GLY A 132 -7.36 -11.61 -16.91
C GLY A 132 -8.53 -10.66 -16.72
N PRO A 133 -9.58 -11.10 -16.01
CA PRO A 133 -10.76 -10.26 -15.77
C PRO A 133 -10.38 -8.89 -15.20
N TRP A 134 -10.92 -7.83 -15.78
CA TRP A 134 -10.59 -6.46 -15.37
C TRP A 134 -10.81 -6.23 -13.86
N SER A 135 -11.88 -6.80 -13.31
CA SER A 135 -12.16 -6.76 -11.88
C SER A 135 -11.03 -7.34 -11.00
N HIS A 136 -10.27 -8.32 -11.50
CA HIS A 136 -9.16 -8.92 -10.75
C HIS A 136 -7.84 -8.19 -11.00
N THR A 137 -7.52 -7.94 -12.26
CA THR A 137 -6.24 -7.33 -12.66
C THR A 137 -6.08 -5.90 -12.15
N SER A 138 -7.18 -5.11 -12.06
CA SER A 138 -7.15 -3.74 -11.57
C SER A 138 -6.67 -3.61 -10.12
N MET A 139 -6.83 -4.65 -9.32
CA MET A 139 -6.40 -4.66 -7.91
C MET A 139 -4.89 -4.79 -7.74
N TRP A 140 -4.15 -5.18 -8.77
CA TRP A 140 -2.69 -5.25 -8.71
C TRP A 140 -1.99 -3.89 -8.67
N GLU A 141 -2.62 -2.82 -9.16
CA GLU A 141 -1.97 -1.51 -9.27
C GLU A 141 -1.31 -1.06 -7.95
N ILE A 142 -2.05 -1.07 -6.87
CA ILE A 142 -1.53 -0.58 -5.58
C ILE A 142 -0.52 -1.55 -4.96
N PRO A 143 -0.81 -2.85 -4.81
CA PRO A 143 0.14 -3.81 -4.27
C PRO A 143 1.46 -3.87 -5.04
N ALA A 144 1.41 -3.95 -6.37
CA ALA A 144 2.63 -4.05 -7.19
C ALA A 144 3.54 -2.81 -7.03
N LEU A 145 2.95 -1.60 -7.07
CA LEU A 145 3.71 -0.37 -6.89
C LEU A 145 4.26 -0.24 -5.46
N ALA A 146 3.49 -0.61 -4.44
CA ALA A 146 3.95 -0.59 -3.06
C ALA A 146 5.11 -1.59 -2.84
N ILE A 147 5.00 -2.81 -3.40
CA ILE A 147 6.06 -3.83 -3.34
C ILE A 147 7.35 -3.28 -3.95
N ILE A 148 7.30 -2.78 -5.18
CA ILE A 148 8.49 -2.27 -5.88
C ILE A 148 9.13 -1.10 -5.12
N ASN A 149 8.33 -0.14 -4.65
CA ASN A 149 8.87 1.01 -3.93
C ASN A 149 9.48 0.62 -2.59
N GLU A 150 8.86 -0.30 -1.85
CA GLU A 150 9.41 -0.76 -0.58
C GLU A 150 10.66 -1.63 -0.76
N LEU A 151 10.69 -2.55 -1.75
CA LEU A 151 11.89 -3.32 -2.08
C LEU A 151 13.06 -2.43 -2.47
N ARG A 152 12.79 -1.41 -3.27
CA ARG A 152 13.79 -0.42 -3.64
C ARG A 152 14.32 0.35 -2.43
N SER A 153 13.43 0.72 -1.50
CA SER A 153 13.82 1.36 -0.24
C SER A 153 14.67 0.44 0.63
N ARG A 154 14.30 -0.85 0.72
CA ARG A 154 15.08 -1.87 1.45
C ARG A 154 16.47 -2.05 0.82
N ALA A 155 16.56 -2.15 -0.50
CA ALA A 155 17.81 -2.27 -1.23
C ALA A 155 18.74 -1.08 -0.99
N ALA A 156 18.22 0.14 -1.03
CA ALA A 156 18.99 1.36 -0.75
C ALA A 156 19.54 1.42 0.69
N MET A 157 18.88 0.75 1.64
CA MET A 157 19.29 0.73 3.04
C MET A 157 20.12 -0.49 3.42
N LYS A 158 20.23 -1.50 2.53
CA LYS A 158 20.82 -2.81 2.82
C LYS A 158 22.22 -2.75 3.44
N ASN A 159 23.04 -1.78 3.02
CA ASN A 159 24.42 -1.63 3.45
C ASN A 159 24.61 -0.59 4.56
N LEU A 160 23.51 -0.01 5.08
CA LEU A 160 23.60 0.94 6.18
C LEU A 160 23.74 0.20 7.52
N GLY A 161 24.73 0.60 8.31
CA GLY A 161 24.83 0.11 9.70
C GLY A 161 23.73 0.66 10.59
N PRO A 162 23.49 0.04 11.77
CA PRO A 162 22.43 0.45 12.71
C PRO A 162 22.45 1.95 13.05
N PHE A 163 23.62 2.50 13.33
CA PHE A 163 23.77 3.93 13.62
C PHE A 163 23.30 4.83 12.45
N SER A 164 23.70 4.49 11.21
CA SER A 164 23.29 5.24 10.02
C SER A 164 21.79 5.18 9.79
N LEU A 165 21.17 4.02 10.04
CA LEU A 165 19.72 3.83 9.97
C LEU A 165 18.99 4.66 11.05
N ASP A 166 19.48 4.65 12.28
CA ASP A 166 18.91 5.45 13.37
C ASP A 166 18.95 6.94 13.03
N VAL A 167 20.09 7.44 12.53
CA VAL A 167 20.24 8.84 12.10
C VAL A 167 19.31 9.16 10.93
N LEU A 168 19.19 8.27 9.94
CA LEU A 168 18.28 8.43 8.80
C LEU A 168 16.84 8.60 9.26
N TYR A 169 16.35 7.68 10.11
CA TYR A 169 14.97 7.74 10.61
C TYR A 169 14.73 8.90 11.58
N ALA A 170 15.71 9.25 12.42
CA ALA A 170 15.60 10.44 13.27
C ALA A 170 15.42 11.72 12.45
N ARG A 171 16.21 11.89 11.38
CA ARG A 171 16.07 13.03 10.45
C ARG A 171 14.73 13.02 9.71
N ALA A 172 14.26 11.85 9.27
CA ALA A 172 12.97 11.71 8.59
C ALA A 172 11.81 12.06 9.53
N LYS A 173 11.85 11.62 10.80
CA LYS A 173 10.88 11.99 11.84
C LYS A 173 10.90 13.50 12.13
N ALA A 174 12.07 14.08 12.33
CA ALA A 174 12.20 15.52 12.54
C ALA A 174 11.61 16.34 11.38
N LYS A 175 11.88 15.92 10.13
CA LYS A 175 11.29 16.53 8.94
C LYS A 175 9.76 16.41 8.92
N MET A 176 9.21 15.28 9.35
CA MET A 176 7.76 15.11 9.45
C MET A 176 7.15 16.04 10.50
N TRP A 177 7.72 16.10 11.69
CA TRP A 177 7.25 17.01 12.74
C TRP A 177 7.35 18.47 12.34
N SER A 178 8.42 18.89 11.68
CA SER A 178 8.52 20.24 11.12
C SER A 178 7.42 20.57 10.10
N LYS A 179 7.00 19.58 9.29
CA LYS A 179 5.82 19.74 8.41
C LYS A 179 4.53 19.89 9.21
N VAL A 180 4.33 19.06 10.23
CA VAL A 180 3.16 19.13 11.11
C VAL A 180 3.06 20.51 11.78
N GLU A 181 4.15 21.04 12.32
CA GLU A 181 4.20 22.38 12.91
C GLU A 181 3.77 23.46 11.92
N ARG A 182 4.26 23.40 10.68
CA ARG A 182 3.87 24.33 9.63
C ARG A 182 2.40 24.20 9.23
N LEU A 183 1.88 22.99 9.15
CA LEU A 183 0.48 22.72 8.81
C LEU A 183 -0.48 23.24 9.89
N ARG A 184 -0.10 23.18 11.16
CA ARG A 184 -0.88 23.73 12.29
C ARG A 184 -1.10 25.25 12.20
N LEU A 185 -0.24 25.95 11.48
CA LEU A 185 -0.36 27.40 11.30
C LEU A 185 -1.33 27.79 10.18
N LEU A 186 -1.86 26.83 9.42
CA LEU A 186 -2.77 27.08 8.32
C LEU A 186 -4.21 26.85 8.80
N PRO A 187 -5.01 27.94 8.96
CA PRO A 187 -6.41 27.81 9.34
C PRO A 187 -7.19 27.11 8.21
N ASP A 188 -8.24 26.39 8.58
CA ASP A 188 -9.19 25.76 7.67
C ASP A 188 -8.60 24.69 6.70
N LEU A 189 -7.33 24.35 6.89
CA LEU A 189 -6.68 23.31 6.10
C LEU A 189 -7.30 21.93 6.41
N LYS A 190 -7.66 21.17 5.36
CA LYS A 190 -8.05 19.77 5.45
C LYS A 190 -7.12 18.94 4.60
N ILE A 191 -6.49 17.92 5.23
CA ILE A 191 -5.50 17.05 4.58
C ILE A 191 -5.90 15.59 4.75
N SER A 192 -5.74 14.81 3.68
CA SER A 192 -5.77 13.35 3.71
C SER A 192 -4.42 12.78 3.30
N ASP A 193 -4.02 11.64 3.88
CA ASP A 193 -2.94 10.82 3.33
C ASP A 193 -3.42 10.06 2.09
N PHE A 194 -2.62 10.11 1.03
CA PHE A 194 -2.84 9.41 -0.23
C PHE A 194 -1.51 8.85 -0.76
N GLY A 195 -0.77 8.15 0.11
CA GLY A 195 0.62 7.78 -0.12
C GLY A 195 0.89 6.33 -0.46
N THR A 196 -0.09 5.43 -0.44
CA THR A 196 0.09 3.96 -0.46
C THR A 196 0.98 3.48 -1.60
N ARG A 197 0.77 3.93 -2.83
CA ARG A 197 1.53 3.50 -4.03
C ARG A 197 3.01 3.92 -4.01
N ARG A 198 3.37 4.96 -3.28
CA ARG A 198 4.70 5.59 -3.29
C ARG A 198 5.34 5.62 -1.92
N ARG A 199 4.82 4.86 -1.00
CA ARG A 199 5.32 4.82 0.37
C ARG A 199 6.74 4.25 0.42
N HIS A 200 7.49 4.72 1.40
CA HIS A 200 8.79 4.15 1.73
C HIS A 200 8.65 2.72 2.28
N SER A 201 7.68 2.51 3.18
CA SER A 201 7.25 1.21 3.67
C SER A 201 5.86 1.34 4.31
N PHE A 202 5.17 0.20 4.51
CA PHE A 202 3.89 0.16 5.22
C PHE A 202 3.99 0.78 6.62
N LEU A 203 4.99 0.37 7.40
CA LEU A 203 5.16 0.84 8.78
C LEU A 203 5.51 2.32 8.83
N TRP A 204 6.25 2.83 7.85
CA TRP A 204 6.55 4.26 7.77
C TRP A 204 5.31 5.08 7.41
N GLN A 205 4.48 4.62 6.45
CA GLN A 205 3.21 5.27 6.14
C GLN A 205 2.30 5.30 7.36
N ARG A 206 2.15 4.17 8.06
CA ARG A 206 1.37 4.08 9.30
C ARG A 206 1.83 5.12 10.33
N TRP A 207 3.13 5.19 10.58
CA TRP A 207 3.69 6.18 11.49
C TRP A 207 3.42 7.61 11.03
N CYS A 208 3.51 7.93 9.73
CA CYS A 208 3.19 9.25 9.20
C CYS A 208 1.71 9.60 9.39
N VAL A 209 0.79 8.66 9.18
CA VAL A 209 -0.65 8.83 9.41
C VAL A 209 -0.93 9.12 10.89
N GLU A 210 -0.32 8.35 11.80
CA GLU A 210 -0.44 8.56 13.25
C GLU A 210 0.11 9.94 13.65
N ALA A 211 1.27 10.34 13.11
CA ALA A 211 1.87 11.64 13.38
C ALA A 211 1.02 12.82 12.87
N LEU A 212 0.37 12.68 11.71
CA LEU A 212 -0.57 13.69 11.21
C LEU A 212 -1.80 13.78 12.11
N LYS A 213 -2.41 12.64 12.45
CA LYS A 213 -3.57 12.59 13.34
C LYS A 213 -3.30 13.24 14.70
N GLU A 214 -2.15 12.93 15.30
CA GLU A 214 -1.72 13.49 16.57
C GLU A 214 -1.40 15.00 16.45
N GLY A 215 -0.70 15.38 15.37
CA GLY A 215 -0.13 16.71 15.24
C GLY A 215 -1.08 17.78 14.75
N ILE A 216 -2.00 17.48 13.84
CA ILE A 216 -2.93 18.47 13.27
C ILE A 216 -4.41 18.20 13.56
N GLY A 217 -4.73 17.15 14.34
CA GLY A 217 -6.07 16.84 14.83
C GLY A 217 -7.14 16.87 13.74
N ASP A 218 -8.18 17.68 13.91
CA ASP A 218 -9.34 17.77 13.00
C ASP A 218 -8.98 18.27 11.60
N SER A 219 -7.80 18.82 11.38
CA SER A 219 -7.29 19.16 10.05
C SER A 219 -6.87 17.92 9.25
N PHE A 220 -6.61 16.79 9.92
CA PHE A 220 -6.36 15.52 9.27
C PHE A 220 -7.66 14.74 9.08
N THR A 221 -8.13 14.64 7.83
CA THR A 221 -9.40 13.99 7.50
C THR A 221 -9.29 12.48 7.33
N GLY A 222 -8.08 11.92 7.42
CA GLY A 222 -7.84 10.49 7.37
C GLY A 222 -6.85 10.06 6.27
N THR A 223 -6.84 8.77 6.01
CA THR A 223 -6.01 8.16 4.97
C THR A 223 -6.87 7.46 3.91
N SER A 224 -6.42 7.45 2.67
CA SER A 224 -7.03 6.63 1.61
C SER A 224 -6.75 5.14 1.76
N ASN A 225 -5.69 4.77 2.51
CA ASN A 225 -5.35 3.38 2.76
C ASN A 225 -6.38 2.72 3.68
N VAL A 226 -7.11 1.74 3.12
CA VAL A 226 -8.26 1.12 3.81
C VAL A 226 -7.85 0.37 5.06
N LEU A 227 -6.70 -0.34 5.02
CA LEU A 227 -6.19 -1.07 6.17
C LEU A 227 -5.83 -0.12 7.32
N LEU A 228 -5.19 1.00 7.01
CA LEU A 228 -4.84 2.00 8.02
C LEU A 228 -6.06 2.78 8.54
N ALA A 229 -7.11 2.91 7.73
CA ALA A 229 -8.36 3.54 8.15
C ALA A 229 -9.21 2.61 9.04
N MET A 230 -9.05 1.29 8.91
CA MET A 230 -9.72 0.29 9.74
C MET A 230 -9.07 0.15 11.14
N ASP A 231 -7.74 0.35 11.25
CA ASP A 231 -6.96 0.27 12.49
C ASP A 231 -7.14 1.54 13.36
#